data_65c52506f9649464577fc66383a5f62e
#
_entry.id   65c52506f9649464577fc66383a5f62e
#
_cell.length_a   1.000
_cell.length_b   1.000
_cell.length_c   1.000
_cell.angle_alpha   90.00
_cell.angle_beta   90.00
_cell.angle_gamma   90.00
#
_symmetry.space_group_name_H-M   'P 1'
#
loop_
_entity.id
_entity.type
_entity.pdbx_description
1 polymer ?
#
loop_
_entity_poly.entity_id
_entity_poly.type
_entity_poly.pdbx_seq_one_letter_code
_entity_poly.pdbx_strand_id
1 'polypeptide(L)'
;MTDADAQLKSNALQRLQGWFANPTIGAVGASAQRSGGVQQEQVHRNMFELLREGESAHDSTPFLEGSLMMWRSSGFHSSQLNTGSNADDAQIATQVRLNGLRSIHDSETQFQDVAPTTHEGQRRQKIRRAQGLQRLLLRHRKHWRSSRIGDFSLILRREAHFHLTAPLLMR
;
A
#
# COMPACT_ATOMS: atom_id res chain seq x y z
N MET A 1 -8.89 2.68 8.84
CA MET A 1 -7.69 3.36 9.37
C MET A 1 -7.56 4.68 8.64
N THR A 2 -7.27 5.75 9.36
CA THR A 2 -6.95 7.07 8.82
C THR A 2 -5.95 7.74 9.74
N ASP A 3 -5.05 8.55 9.18
CA ASP A 3 -4.17 9.41 9.95
C ASP A 3 -4.96 10.64 10.47
N ALA A 4 -4.53 11.20 11.61
CA ALA A 4 -5.25 12.29 12.27
C ALA A 4 -5.21 13.62 11.48
N ASP A 5 -4.25 13.77 10.58
CA ASP A 5 -4.05 14.94 9.71
C ASP A 5 -4.56 14.75 8.28
N ALA A 6 -5.10 13.57 7.95
CA ALA A 6 -5.71 13.30 6.66
C ALA A 6 -7.08 14.00 6.54
N GLN A 7 -7.27 14.78 5.47
CA GLN A 7 -8.54 15.43 5.18
C GLN A 7 -9.31 14.63 4.12
N LEU A 8 -10.42 14.03 4.53
CA LEU A 8 -11.24 13.18 3.69
C LEU A 8 -12.25 14.01 2.89
N LYS A 9 -12.48 13.63 1.63
CA LYS A 9 -13.66 14.13 0.87
C LYS A 9 -14.94 13.57 1.48
N SER A 10 -16.04 14.30 1.40
CA SER A 10 -17.33 13.96 2.07
C SER A 10 -17.88 12.57 1.74
N ASN A 11 -17.57 12.04 0.55
CA ASN A 11 -18.05 10.73 0.08
C ASN A 11 -16.98 9.62 0.17
N ALA A 12 -15.77 9.91 0.67
CA ALA A 12 -14.63 8.98 0.63
C ALA A 12 -14.94 7.67 1.36
N LEU A 13 -15.47 7.74 2.57
CA LEU A 13 -15.80 6.53 3.34
C LEU A 13 -16.90 5.70 2.69
N GLN A 14 -17.94 6.35 2.16
CA GLN A 14 -19.03 5.68 1.47
C GLN A 14 -18.55 4.95 0.21
N ARG A 15 -17.65 5.57 -0.56
CA ARG A 15 -17.05 4.95 -1.74
C ARG A 15 -16.21 3.72 -1.38
N LEU A 16 -15.32 3.86 -0.40
CA LEU A 16 -14.52 2.71 0.06
C LEU A 16 -15.39 1.58 0.59
N GLN A 17 -16.47 1.92 1.32
CA GLN A 17 -17.43 0.93 1.80
C GLN A 17 -18.14 0.20 0.66
N GLY A 18 -18.45 0.89 -0.43
CA GLY A 18 -19.11 0.32 -1.61
C GLY A 18 -18.34 -0.85 -2.23
N TRP A 19 -17.01 -0.84 -2.18
CA TRP A 19 -16.18 -1.94 -2.66
C TRP A 19 -16.44 -3.27 -1.95
N PHE A 20 -16.86 -3.23 -0.71
CA PHE A 20 -17.17 -4.43 0.08
C PHE A 20 -18.51 -5.09 -0.29
N ALA A 21 -19.28 -4.55 -1.23
CA ALA A 21 -20.38 -5.29 -1.88
C ALA A 21 -19.85 -6.52 -2.63
N ASN A 22 -18.60 -6.45 -3.13
CA ASN A 22 -17.92 -7.62 -3.68
C ASN A 22 -17.29 -8.44 -2.54
N PRO A 23 -17.73 -9.71 -2.32
CA PRO A 23 -17.26 -10.53 -1.21
C PRO A 23 -15.79 -10.95 -1.33
N THR A 24 -15.18 -10.84 -2.51
CA THR A 24 -13.77 -11.17 -2.72
C THR A 24 -12.82 -10.06 -2.24
N ILE A 25 -13.32 -8.83 -2.04
CA ILE A 25 -12.50 -7.70 -1.61
C ILE A 25 -12.43 -7.67 -0.09
N GLY A 26 -11.22 -7.74 0.44
CA GLY A 26 -10.92 -7.74 1.87
C GLY A 26 -10.30 -6.44 2.37
N ALA A 27 -9.59 -5.70 1.52
CA ALA A 27 -9.07 -4.38 1.85
C ALA A 27 -9.12 -3.45 0.64
N VAL A 28 -9.29 -2.16 0.91
CA VAL A 28 -9.26 -1.08 -0.09
C VAL A 28 -8.55 0.14 0.49
N GLY A 29 -7.67 0.73 -0.30
CA GLY A 29 -6.97 1.99 0.04
C GLY A 29 -7.29 3.08 -0.98
N ALA A 30 -7.31 4.32 -0.51
CA ALA A 30 -7.56 5.51 -1.30
C ALA A 30 -6.26 6.14 -1.82
N SER A 31 -6.39 7.07 -2.75
CA SER A 31 -5.29 7.85 -3.33
C SER A 31 -5.01 9.13 -2.53
N ALA A 32 -3.75 9.37 -2.21
CA ALA A 32 -3.32 10.56 -1.51
C ALA A 32 -3.09 11.74 -2.46
N GLN A 33 -3.89 12.79 -2.35
CA GLN A 33 -3.60 14.08 -2.96
C GLN A 33 -2.74 14.90 -1.98
N ARG A 34 -1.50 15.17 -2.37
CA ARG A 34 -0.60 16.04 -1.59
C ARG A 34 -0.44 17.37 -2.29
N SER A 35 -0.85 18.44 -1.62
CA SER A 35 -0.59 19.80 -2.06
C SER A 35 0.87 20.15 -1.77
N GLY A 36 1.55 20.69 -2.79
CA GLY A 36 2.97 21.06 -2.69
C GLY A 36 3.92 19.91 -3.03
N GLY A 37 5.02 20.20 -3.68
CA GLY A 37 6.04 19.23 -4.04
C GLY A 37 6.73 19.60 -5.34
N VAL A 38 7.99 19.14 -5.50
CA VAL A 38 8.77 19.33 -6.73
C VAL A 38 8.13 18.47 -7.84
N GLN A 39 8.16 18.96 -9.06
CA GLN A 39 7.58 18.28 -10.24
C GLN A 39 8.03 16.80 -10.37
N GLN A 40 9.26 16.48 -10.03
CA GLN A 40 9.77 15.10 -10.02
C GLN A 40 9.04 14.19 -9.02
N GLU A 41 8.61 14.73 -7.88
CA GLU A 41 7.89 13.97 -6.88
C GLU A 41 6.46 13.63 -7.34
N GLN A 42 5.84 14.53 -8.13
CA GLN A 42 4.53 14.28 -8.73
C GLN A 42 4.58 13.15 -9.76
N VAL A 43 5.58 13.18 -10.66
CA VAL A 43 5.79 12.12 -11.66
C VAL A 43 6.00 10.75 -10.97
N HIS A 44 6.81 10.71 -9.93
CA HIS A 44 7.09 9.48 -9.18
C HIS A 44 5.83 8.92 -8.49
N ARG A 45 4.99 9.78 -7.92
CA ARG A 45 3.71 9.39 -7.32
C ARG A 45 2.75 8.81 -8.35
N ASN A 46 2.56 9.50 -9.48
CA ASN A 46 1.69 9.02 -10.55
C ASN A 46 2.10 7.63 -11.05
N MET A 47 3.41 7.38 -11.12
CA MET A 47 3.92 6.05 -11.48
C MET A 47 3.57 4.98 -10.44
N PHE A 48 3.67 5.28 -9.14
CA PHE A 48 3.28 4.34 -8.09
C PHE A 48 1.77 4.12 -8.04
N GLU A 49 0.96 5.14 -8.29
CA GLU A 49 -0.49 4.99 -8.40
C GLU A 49 -0.87 4.06 -9.56
N LEU A 50 -0.31 4.30 -10.75
CA LEU A 50 -0.52 3.46 -11.92
C LEU A 50 -0.10 2.00 -11.65
N LEU A 51 1.01 1.79 -10.92
CA LEU A 51 1.46 0.47 -10.54
C LEU A 51 0.44 -0.23 -9.63
N ARG A 52 -0.05 0.44 -8.59
CA ARG A 52 -1.06 -0.09 -7.66
C ARG A 52 -2.40 -0.38 -8.35
N GLU A 53 -2.81 0.47 -9.29
CA GLU A 53 -3.99 0.22 -10.13
C GLU A 53 -3.81 -1.05 -10.96
N GLY A 54 -2.68 -1.18 -11.64
CA GLY A 54 -2.35 -2.37 -12.43
C GLY A 54 -2.31 -3.65 -11.59
N GLU A 55 -1.70 -3.60 -10.41
CA GLU A 55 -1.68 -4.71 -9.46
C GLU A 55 -3.09 -5.07 -8.97
N SER A 56 -3.89 -4.06 -8.64
CA SER A 56 -5.28 -4.23 -8.20
C SER A 56 -6.17 -4.79 -9.31
N ALA A 57 -5.94 -4.39 -10.56
CA ALA A 57 -6.67 -4.93 -11.70
C ALA A 57 -6.32 -6.39 -11.97
N HIS A 58 -5.04 -6.74 -11.80
CA HIS A 58 -4.55 -8.09 -12.08
C HIS A 58 -4.88 -9.09 -10.96
N ASP A 59 -4.58 -8.72 -9.71
CA ASP A 59 -4.88 -9.51 -8.51
C ASP A 59 -5.08 -8.57 -7.30
N SER A 60 -4.03 -8.16 -6.65
CA SER A 60 -4.04 -7.35 -5.42
C SER A 60 -2.76 -6.54 -5.30
N THR A 61 -2.87 -5.33 -4.78
CA THR A 61 -1.67 -4.58 -4.40
C THR A 61 -1.23 -4.92 -2.96
N PRO A 62 0.07 -5.15 -2.71
CA PRO A 62 0.58 -5.36 -1.36
C PRO A 62 0.73 -4.06 -0.58
N PHE A 63 0.61 -2.91 -1.24
CA PHE A 63 0.89 -1.60 -0.65
C PHE A 63 -0.29 -0.66 -0.80
N LEU A 64 -0.95 -0.35 0.31
CA LEU A 64 -1.99 0.66 0.41
C LEU A 64 -1.47 1.91 1.13
N GLU A 65 -2.16 3.03 0.99
CA GLU A 65 -1.87 4.24 1.76
C GLU A 65 -2.54 4.15 3.13
N GLY A 66 -1.73 4.16 4.19
CA GLY A 66 -2.19 4.05 5.57
C GLY A 66 -3.07 5.21 6.03
N SER A 67 -2.92 6.38 5.40
CA SER A 67 -3.69 7.58 5.75
C SER A 67 -5.18 7.49 5.39
N LEU A 68 -5.58 6.59 4.49
CA LEU A 68 -6.99 6.22 4.30
C LEU A 68 -7.12 4.83 3.68
N MET A 69 -7.46 3.85 4.50
CA MET A 69 -7.79 2.50 4.06
C MET A 69 -8.87 1.85 4.93
N MET A 70 -9.57 0.89 4.35
CA MET A 70 -10.57 0.05 5.02
C MET A 70 -10.28 -1.42 4.77
N TRP A 71 -10.66 -2.28 5.71
CA TRP A 71 -10.60 -3.73 5.54
C TRP A 71 -11.74 -4.44 6.27
N ARG A 72 -12.06 -5.65 5.82
CA ARG A 72 -12.98 -6.54 6.53
C ARG A 72 -12.32 -7.06 7.80
N SER A 73 -13.05 -7.06 8.90
CA SER A 73 -12.60 -7.68 10.16
C SER A 73 -12.29 -9.17 10.00
N SER A 74 -12.98 -9.86 9.11
CA SER A 74 -12.71 -11.26 8.76
C SER A 74 -11.47 -11.46 7.88
N GLY A 75 -10.98 -10.41 7.24
CA GLY A 75 -9.82 -10.46 6.33
C GLY A 75 -8.47 -10.30 7.02
N PHE A 76 -8.45 -9.76 8.23
CA PHE A 76 -7.22 -9.48 8.98
C PHE A 76 -7.46 -9.50 10.48
N HIS A 77 -6.57 -10.16 11.22
CA HIS A 77 -6.55 -10.17 12.69
C HIS A 77 -5.32 -9.43 13.22
N SER A 78 -5.49 -8.64 14.26
CA SER A 78 -4.42 -7.84 14.86
C SER A 78 -3.21 -8.65 15.31
N SER A 79 -3.40 -9.92 15.68
CA SER A 79 -2.32 -10.87 16.00
C SER A 79 -1.38 -11.17 14.83
N GLN A 80 -1.79 -10.86 13.59
CA GLN A 80 -0.98 -11.04 12.38
C GLN A 80 -0.07 -9.82 12.11
N LEU A 81 -0.26 -8.72 12.84
CA LEU A 81 0.56 -7.53 12.74
C LEU A 81 1.89 -7.71 13.46
N ASN A 82 2.98 -7.43 12.77
CA ASN A 82 4.27 -7.36 13.42
C ASN A 82 4.50 -5.95 13.97
N THR A 83 4.28 -5.77 15.25
CA THR A 83 4.40 -4.47 15.94
C THR A 83 5.85 -3.95 16.01
N GLY A 84 6.84 -4.80 15.81
CA GLY A 84 8.26 -4.41 15.73
C GLY A 84 8.68 -3.89 14.33
N SER A 85 7.75 -3.72 13.41
CA SER A 85 8.04 -3.24 12.05
C SER A 85 7.08 -2.14 11.65
N ASN A 86 7.59 -1.17 10.90
CA ASN A 86 6.80 -0.11 10.27
C ASN A 86 6.01 -0.67 9.07
N ALA A 87 5.23 0.20 8.39
CA ALA A 87 4.39 -0.12 7.24
C ALA A 87 3.28 -1.12 7.61
N ASP A 88 2.52 -0.79 8.63
CA ASP A 88 1.34 -1.51 9.08
C ASP A 88 0.27 -1.59 7.99
N ASP A 89 0.08 -0.54 7.22
CA ASP A 89 -0.74 -0.48 6.00
C ASP A 89 -0.41 -1.60 5.01
N ALA A 90 0.87 -1.72 4.66
CA ALA A 90 1.36 -2.76 3.75
C ALA A 90 1.27 -4.16 4.39
N GLN A 91 1.47 -4.27 5.70
CA GLN A 91 1.28 -5.53 6.42
C GLN A 91 -0.17 -6.00 6.35
N ILE A 92 -1.14 -5.10 6.59
CA ILE A 92 -2.57 -5.40 6.51
C ILE A 92 -2.94 -5.80 5.07
N ALA A 93 -2.58 -5.00 4.07
CA ALA A 93 -2.87 -5.27 2.67
C ALA A 93 -2.34 -6.63 2.21
N THR A 94 -1.07 -6.91 2.49
CA THR A 94 -0.43 -8.19 2.17
C THR A 94 -1.11 -9.36 2.88
N GLN A 95 -1.40 -9.21 4.17
CA GLN A 95 -1.99 -10.30 4.96
C GLN A 95 -3.43 -10.59 4.54
N VAL A 96 -4.24 -9.58 4.24
CA VAL A 96 -5.58 -9.75 3.67
C VAL A 96 -5.52 -10.63 2.42
N ARG A 97 -4.55 -10.38 1.53
CA ARG A 97 -4.41 -11.21 0.33
C ARG A 97 -3.94 -12.62 0.63
N LEU A 98 -3.03 -12.80 1.59
CA LEU A 98 -2.58 -14.12 2.03
C LEU A 98 -3.70 -14.92 2.72
N ASN A 99 -4.67 -14.25 3.32
CA ASN A 99 -5.87 -14.86 3.90
C ASN A 99 -6.97 -15.17 2.85
N GLY A 100 -6.70 -14.94 1.56
CA GLY A 100 -7.56 -15.33 0.44
C GLY A 100 -8.50 -14.24 -0.08
N LEU A 101 -8.49 -13.04 0.51
CA LEU A 101 -9.27 -11.89 0.04
C LEU A 101 -8.37 -10.94 -0.76
N ARG A 102 -8.95 -10.13 -1.63
CA ARG A 102 -8.21 -9.16 -2.43
C ARG A 102 -7.96 -7.87 -1.67
N SER A 103 -6.79 -7.26 -1.91
CA SER A 103 -6.43 -5.92 -1.47
C SER A 103 -6.30 -5.03 -2.70
N ILE A 104 -7.09 -3.96 -2.79
CA ILE A 104 -7.18 -3.12 -3.99
C ILE A 104 -6.94 -1.65 -3.68
N HIS A 105 -6.48 -0.92 -4.69
CA HIS A 105 -6.34 0.53 -4.67
C HIS A 105 -7.50 1.19 -5.45
N ASP A 106 -8.18 2.16 -4.83
CA ASP A 106 -9.21 3.00 -5.46
C ASP A 106 -8.64 4.40 -5.69
N SER A 107 -8.16 4.66 -6.90
CA SER A 107 -7.59 5.96 -7.31
C SER A 107 -8.62 7.09 -7.40
N GLU A 108 -9.91 6.75 -7.55
CA GLU A 108 -10.97 7.75 -7.59
C GLU A 108 -11.36 8.26 -6.20
N THR A 109 -11.16 7.46 -5.15
CA THR A 109 -11.33 7.92 -3.78
C THR A 109 -10.07 8.64 -3.33
N GLN A 110 -10.19 9.95 -3.12
CA GLN A 110 -9.06 10.82 -2.80
C GLN A 110 -9.19 11.44 -1.42
N PHE A 111 -8.04 11.62 -0.76
CA PHE A 111 -7.90 12.39 0.48
C PHE A 111 -6.70 13.33 0.37
N GLN A 112 -6.72 14.42 1.13
CA GLN A 112 -5.58 15.31 1.22
C GLN A 112 -4.69 14.90 2.39
N ASP A 113 -3.39 14.81 2.13
CA ASP A 113 -2.35 14.48 3.11
C ASP A 113 -1.34 15.62 3.17
N VAL A 114 -0.86 15.92 4.37
CA VAL A 114 0.13 16.98 4.59
C VAL A 114 1.53 16.38 4.47
N ALA A 115 2.25 16.79 3.43
CA ALA A 115 3.66 16.40 3.29
C ALA A 115 4.54 17.13 4.32
N PRO A 116 5.60 16.50 4.86
CA PRO A 116 6.58 17.20 5.66
C PRO A 116 7.18 18.38 4.89
N THR A 117 7.26 19.53 5.52
CA THR A 117 7.70 20.79 4.89
C THR A 117 9.22 20.91 4.77
N THR A 118 9.98 20.11 5.54
CA THR A 118 11.44 20.14 5.53
C THR A 118 12.03 19.00 4.72
N HIS A 119 13.13 19.25 4.01
CA HIS A 119 13.87 18.22 3.27
C HIS A 119 14.34 17.05 4.16
N GLU A 120 14.76 17.36 5.38
CA GLU A 120 15.18 16.34 6.34
C GLU A 120 14.00 15.46 6.79
N GLY A 121 12.85 16.07 7.08
CA GLY A 121 11.61 15.36 7.42
C GLY A 121 11.16 14.43 6.29
N GLN A 122 11.17 14.91 5.05
CA GLN A 122 10.84 14.12 3.86
C GLN A 122 11.82 12.94 3.69
N ARG A 123 13.13 13.18 3.81
CA ARG A 123 14.15 12.13 3.73
C ARG A 123 13.95 11.06 4.81
N ARG A 124 13.73 11.48 6.05
CA ARG A 124 13.50 10.59 7.20
C ARG A 124 12.25 9.72 6.98
N GLN A 125 11.16 10.32 6.48
CA GLN A 125 9.93 9.61 6.16
C GLN A 125 10.15 8.59 5.03
N LYS A 126 10.84 8.97 3.94
CA LYS A 126 11.17 8.07 2.82
C LYS A 126 12.01 6.87 3.27
N ILE A 127 13.04 7.11 4.09
CA ILE A 127 13.89 6.03 4.64
C ILE A 127 13.05 5.09 5.51
N ARG A 128 12.22 5.62 6.41
CA ARG A 128 11.36 4.82 7.29
C ARG A 128 10.41 3.94 6.49
N ARG A 129 9.75 4.50 5.47
CA ARG A 129 8.84 3.76 4.57
C ARG A 129 9.59 2.68 3.80
N ALA A 130 10.71 3.01 3.18
CA ALA A 130 11.52 2.04 2.44
C ALA A 130 11.96 0.85 3.32
N GLN A 131 12.45 1.12 4.53
CA GLN A 131 12.83 0.07 5.50
C GLN A 131 11.64 -0.83 5.87
N GLY A 132 10.45 -0.25 6.07
CA GLY A 132 9.23 -1.01 6.37
C GLY A 132 8.87 -1.98 5.25
N LEU A 133 8.84 -1.47 4.00
CA LEU A 133 8.53 -2.28 2.81
C LEU A 133 9.58 -3.37 2.57
N GLN A 134 10.87 -3.06 2.70
CA GLN A 134 11.93 -4.04 2.55
C GLN A 134 11.81 -5.18 3.58
N ARG A 135 11.56 -4.85 4.85
CA ARG A 135 11.34 -5.86 5.90
C ARG A 135 10.11 -6.72 5.63
N LEU A 136 9.02 -6.11 5.17
CA LEU A 136 7.81 -6.83 4.78
C LEU A 136 8.11 -7.84 3.67
N LEU A 137 8.72 -7.39 2.58
CA LEU A 137 9.03 -8.23 1.43
C LEU A 137 9.94 -9.39 1.82
N LEU A 138 11.01 -9.14 2.57
CA LEU A 138 11.91 -10.21 3.07
C LEU A 138 11.20 -11.21 3.97
N ARG A 139 10.28 -10.75 4.83
CA ARG A 139 9.45 -11.63 5.69
C ARG A 139 8.59 -12.56 4.86
N HIS A 140 8.04 -12.06 3.76
CA HIS A 140 7.16 -12.80 2.87
C HIS A 140 7.89 -13.48 1.70
N ARG A 141 9.24 -13.58 1.72
CA ARG A 141 10.04 -14.16 0.61
C ARG A 141 9.63 -15.58 0.20
N LYS A 142 9.10 -16.38 1.12
CA LYS A 142 8.58 -17.72 0.82
C LYS A 142 7.42 -17.72 -0.18
N HIS A 143 6.72 -16.58 -0.31
CA HIS A 143 5.58 -16.43 -1.19
C HIS A 143 5.95 -15.95 -2.60
N TRP A 144 7.18 -15.48 -2.86
CA TRP A 144 7.57 -14.95 -4.17
C TRP A 144 7.52 -15.97 -5.32
N ARG A 145 7.49 -17.26 -5.00
CA ARG A 145 7.42 -18.37 -5.95
C ARG A 145 6.32 -19.37 -5.60
N SER A 146 5.38 -18.97 -4.79
CA SER A 146 4.30 -19.84 -4.32
C SER A 146 3.14 -19.85 -5.29
N SER A 147 2.82 -21.00 -5.87
CA SER A 147 1.63 -21.17 -6.71
C SER A 147 0.31 -21.06 -5.91
N ARG A 148 0.37 -21.20 -4.58
CA ARG A 148 -0.81 -21.17 -3.69
C ARG A 148 -1.52 -19.82 -3.65
N ILE A 149 -0.82 -18.73 -3.94
CA ILE A 149 -1.35 -17.36 -3.91
C ILE A 149 -1.50 -16.77 -5.32
N GLY A 150 -1.45 -17.61 -6.37
CA GLY A 150 -1.67 -17.18 -7.74
C GLY A 150 -0.72 -16.07 -8.21
N ASP A 151 -1.27 -15.15 -8.97
CA ASP A 151 -0.51 -14.05 -9.57
C ASP A 151 0.05 -13.05 -8.55
N PHE A 152 -0.47 -13.03 -7.34
CA PHE A 152 0.08 -12.23 -6.26
C PHE A 152 1.55 -12.59 -5.94
N SER A 153 1.96 -13.83 -6.19
CA SER A 153 3.37 -14.24 -6.07
C SER A 153 4.28 -13.49 -7.03
N LEU A 154 3.81 -13.25 -8.24
CA LEU A 154 4.53 -12.47 -9.25
C LEU A 154 4.62 -11.00 -8.85
N ILE A 155 3.51 -10.44 -8.34
CA ILE A 155 3.46 -9.07 -7.83
C ILE A 155 4.47 -8.89 -6.69
N LEU A 156 4.43 -9.75 -5.66
CA LEU A 156 5.40 -9.69 -4.56
C LEU A 156 6.85 -9.80 -5.02
N ARG A 157 7.13 -10.63 -6.03
CA ARG A 157 8.48 -10.78 -6.59
C ARG A 157 8.93 -9.53 -7.34
N ARG A 158 8.03 -8.87 -8.10
CA ARG A 158 8.31 -7.60 -8.79
C ARG A 158 8.59 -6.49 -7.79
N GLU A 159 7.75 -6.36 -6.75
CA GLU A 159 7.94 -5.41 -5.67
C GLU A 159 9.26 -5.65 -4.92
N ALA A 160 9.61 -6.92 -4.67
CA ALA A 160 10.90 -7.28 -4.09
C ALA A 160 12.09 -6.85 -4.98
N HIS A 161 11.97 -7.00 -6.30
CA HIS A 161 12.99 -6.51 -7.24
C HIS A 161 13.13 -4.98 -7.15
N PHE A 162 12.02 -4.25 -7.21
CA PHE A 162 12.05 -2.78 -7.14
C PHE A 162 12.62 -2.23 -5.82
N HIS A 163 12.25 -2.83 -4.70
CA HIS A 163 12.62 -2.31 -3.38
C HIS A 163 13.93 -2.85 -2.83
N LEU A 164 14.39 -4.03 -3.26
CA LEU A 164 15.59 -4.69 -2.73
C LEU A 164 16.75 -4.68 -3.73
N THR A 165 16.49 -4.93 -5.00
CA THR A 165 17.54 -5.16 -6.01
C THR A 165 17.82 -3.90 -6.84
N ALA A 166 16.80 -3.24 -7.37
CA ALA A 166 16.98 -2.08 -8.22
C ALA A 166 17.80 -0.95 -7.58
N PRO A 167 17.64 -0.61 -6.28
CA PRO A 167 18.47 0.41 -5.64
C PRO A 167 19.97 0.08 -5.60
N LEU A 168 20.34 -1.21 -5.66
CA LEU A 168 21.74 -1.64 -5.67
C LEU A 168 22.36 -1.53 -7.07
N LEU A 169 21.54 -1.55 -8.11
CA LEU A 169 21.98 -1.45 -9.51
C LEU A 169 22.11 -0.01 -10.01
N MET A 170 21.59 0.96 -9.25
CA MET A 170 21.61 2.39 -9.59
C MET A 170 22.77 3.15 -8.91
N ARG A 171 23.75 2.45 -8.33
CA ARG A 171 24.95 3.05 -7.71
C ARG A 171 26.10 3.18 -8.68
#